data_2d3890c47ac293a3f274f938e0c0a727
#
_entry.id   2d3890c47ac293a3f274f938e0c0a727
#
_cell.length_a   1.000
_cell.length_b   1.000
_cell.length_c   1.000
_cell.angle_alpha   90.00
_cell.angle_beta   90.00
_cell.angle_gamma   90.00
#
_symmetry.space_group_name_H-M   'P 1'
#
loop_
_entity.id
_entity.type
_entity.pdbx_description
1 polymer ?
#
loop_
_entity_poly.entity_id
_entity_poly.type
_entity_poly.pdbx_seq_one_letter_code
_entity_poly.pdbx_strand_id
1 'polypeptide(L)'
;MADVSMRQMLEAGVHFGHQTRYWNPKMAPFIFGERNKIHIINLEKSLPLAREACAFIKATVADGGKVMFVGTKRAARESIRNHATRAGAPFVSYRWLGGMLTNYKTIRQSVKRLLTLEKMAEEGGFEGLTKKEILGLSREQDKLERSLGGIKDMTGLPDVLFVVDVDHEDIAVREARKLGIPVVAVVDTNCSPDGIDYIIPGNDDAMRAIELYAAMVADAVLDGKASLPEVALGEDEFVELDEEGNVKKSSGRKKKGAKKATVKKKAPAKKVKAKAEEAPAEKAKAEEAPAEKAKAEEAPAEEAKAEEAPAEEAKAGEAPAE
;
A
#
# COMPACT_ATOMS: atom_id res chain seq x y z
N MET A 1 -18.96 3.92 14.81
CA MET A 1 -17.52 4.04 15.15
C MET A 1 -17.30 3.50 16.55
N ALA A 2 -16.36 2.57 16.72
CA ALA A 2 -15.83 2.30 18.05
C ALA A 2 -15.09 3.56 18.50
N ASP A 3 -15.70 4.32 19.41
CA ASP A 3 -15.12 5.57 19.91
C ASP A 3 -13.98 5.20 20.86
N VAL A 4 -12.75 5.24 20.35
CA VAL A 4 -11.56 4.93 21.15
C VAL A 4 -11.42 5.98 22.24
N SER A 5 -11.32 5.52 23.47
CA SER A 5 -11.13 6.35 24.65
C SER A 5 -9.64 6.55 24.94
N MET A 6 -9.32 7.67 25.61
CA MET A 6 -7.95 7.94 26.07
C MET A 6 -7.43 6.82 27.00
N ARG A 7 -8.31 6.18 27.78
CA ARG A 7 -7.97 5.06 28.64
C ARG A 7 -7.48 3.84 27.85
N GLN A 8 -8.16 3.50 26.75
CA GLN A 8 -7.74 2.40 25.86
C GLN A 8 -6.39 2.71 25.21
N MET A 9 -6.14 3.96 24.78
CA MET A 9 -4.83 4.37 24.27
C MET A 9 -3.73 4.22 25.33
N LEU A 10 -4.03 4.60 26.58
CA LEU A 10 -3.09 4.45 27.69
C LEU A 10 -2.76 2.97 27.96
N GLU A 11 -3.79 2.11 28.04
CA GLU A 11 -3.68 0.66 28.29
C GLU A 11 -2.93 -0.04 27.12
N ALA A 12 -3.12 0.40 25.89
CA ALA A 12 -2.38 -0.09 24.71
C ALA A 12 -0.92 0.39 24.67
N GLY A 13 -0.55 1.40 25.46
CA GLY A 13 0.81 1.94 25.50
C GLY A 13 1.14 2.91 24.36
N VAL A 14 0.13 3.56 23.80
CA VAL A 14 0.25 4.58 22.73
C VAL A 14 1.12 5.76 23.14
N HIS A 15 1.13 6.10 24.44
CA HIS A 15 1.84 7.25 25.02
C HIS A 15 3.36 7.08 25.11
N PHE A 16 3.89 5.88 24.93
CA PHE A 16 5.33 5.67 24.92
C PHE A 16 5.89 6.05 23.57
N GLY A 17 6.92 6.89 23.58
CA GLY A 17 7.73 7.19 22.41
C GLY A 17 9.11 6.54 22.50
N HIS A 18 10.00 6.96 21.66
CA HIS A 18 11.38 6.51 21.61
C HIS A 18 12.27 7.20 22.66
N GLN A 19 13.51 6.75 22.76
CA GLN A 19 14.52 7.35 23.65
C GLN A 19 14.78 8.80 23.24
N THR A 20 14.97 9.67 24.25
CA THR A 20 15.22 11.10 24.07
C THR A 20 16.43 11.42 23.17
N ARG A 21 17.36 10.49 23.03
CA ARG A 21 18.53 10.63 22.15
C ARG A 21 18.18 10.68 20.66
N TYR A 22 17.11 9.99 20.25
CA TYR A 22 16.78 9.79 18.82
C TYR A 22 15.56 10.60 18.35
N TRP A 23 15.11 11.55 19.14
CA TRP A 23 13.90 12.30 18.84
C TRP A 23 14.05 13.25 17.65
N ASN A 24 12.93 13.53 17.00
CA ASN A 24 12.86 14.53 15.94
C ASN A 24 12.30 15.84 16.51
N PRO A 25 13.00 17.00 16.34
CA PRO A 25 12.52 18.30 16.83
C PRO A 25 11.13 18.70 16.32
N LYS A 26 10.72 18.23 15.13
CA LYS A 26 9.39 18.51 14.56
C LYS A 26 8.27 17.84 15.34
N MET A 27 8.57 16.81 16.13
CA MET A 27 7.62 16.15 17.02
C MET A 27 7.44 16.84 18.36
N ALA A 28 8.22 17.90 18.67
CA ALA A 28 8.12 18.66 19.91
C ALA A 28 6.69 19.07 20.31
N PRO A 29 5.78 19.50 19.39
CA PRO A 29 4.41 19.86 19.72
C PRO A 29 3.57 18.70 20.29
N PHE A 30 3.93 17.44 19.98
CA PHE A 30 3.19 16.23 20.37
C PHE A 30 3.76 15.52 21.57
N ILE A 31 4.92 15.96 22.07
CA ILE A 31 5.57 15.40 23.25
C ILE A 31 5.02 16.10 24.49
N PHE A 32 4.58 15.29 25.47
CA PHE A 32 4.14 15.78 26.77
C PHE A 32 5.32 16.03 27.72
N GLY A 33 6.33 15.17 27.68
CA GLY A 33 7.50 15.23 28.54
C GLY A 33 8.39 14.00 28.37
N GLU A 34 9.30 13.80 29.34
CA GLU A 34 10.15 12.61 29.36
C GLU A 34 10.10 11.90 30.72
N ARG A 35 10.26 10.58 30.68
CA ARG A 35 10.44 9.76 31.87
C ARG A 35 11.43 8.64 31.57
N ASN A 36 12.42 8.46 32.43
CA ASN A 36 13.45 7.43 32.28
C ASN A 36 14.15 7.47 30.89
N LYS A 37 14.44 8.67 30.37
CA LYS A 37 15.05 8.90 29.04
C LYS A 37 14.19 8.40 27.86
N ILE A 38 12.89 8.28 28.05
CA ILE A 38 11.90 7.95 27.02
C ILE A 38 10.91 9.12 26.93
N HIS A 39 10.61 9.57 25.73
CA HIS A 39 9.58 10.58 25.50
C HIS A 39 8.21 10.02 25.76
N ILE A 40 7.34 10.85 26.29
CA ILE A 40 5.92 10.55 26.51
C ILE A 40 5.12 11.41 25.53
N ILE A 41 4.30 10.75 24.72
CA ILE A 41 3.44 11.40 23.73
C ILE A 41 2.17 11.91 24.41
N ASN A 42 1.72 13.10 24.03
CA ASN A 42 0.52 13.72 24.57
C ASN A 42 -0.75 13.11 23.95
N LEU A 43 -1.43 12.25 24.70
CA LEU A 43 -2.68 11.59 24.25
C LEU A 43 -3.84 12.56 24.05
N GLU A 44 -3.86 13.71 24.74
CA GLU A 44 -4.90 14.74 24.54
C GLU A 44 -4.85 15.32 23.12
N LYS A 45 -3.66 15.34 22.50
CA LYS A 45 -3.47 15.75 21.11
C LYS A 45 -3.61 14.57 20.12
N SER A 46 -3.15 13.37 20.52
CA SER A 46 -3.23 12.18 19.65
C SER A 46 -4.67 11.74 19.39
N LEU A 47 -5.53 11.77 20.40
CA LEU A 47 -6.91 11.31 20.27
C LEU A 47 -7.74 12.12 19.24
N PRO A 48 -7.78 13.47 19.28
CA PRO A 48 -8.51 14.23 18.27
C PRO A 48 -7.94 14.05 16.86
N LEU A 49 -6.61 14.01 16.70
CA LEU A 49 -5.97 13.77 15.40
C LEU A 49 -6.28 12.37 14.83
N ALA A 50 -6.30 11.36 15.68
CA ALA A 50 -6.70 10.01 15.29
C ALA A 50 -8.17 9.96 14.85
N ARG A 51 -9.07 10.68 15.53
CA ARG A 51 -10.48 10.80 15.13
C ARG A 51 -10.64 11.53 13.80
N GLU A 52 -9.88 12.60 13.58
CA GLU A 52 -9.86 13.34 12.31
C GLU A 52 -9.40 12.46 11.17
N ALA A 53 -8.31 11.71 11.36
CA ALA A 53 -7.81 10.73 10.41
C ALA A 53 -8.86 9.64 10.07
N CYS A 54 -9.53 9.09 11.08
CA CYS A 54 -10.60 8.11 10.87
C CYS A 54 -11.81 8.71 10.16
N ALA A 55 -12.18 9.96 10.45
CA ALA A 55 -13.27 10.65 9.77
C ALA A 55 -12.95 10.88 8.29
N PHE A 56 -11.71 11.27 7.97
CA PHE A 56 -11.23 11.40 6.60
C PHE A 56 -11.29 10.06 5.85
N ILE A 57 -10.76 8.99 6.44
CA ILE A 57 -10.80 7.63 5.87
C ILE A 57 -12.24 7.22 5.59
N LYS A 58 -13.14 7.41 6.55
CA LYS A 58 -14.56 7.09 6.42
C LYS A 58 -15.21 7.85 5.25
N ALA A 59 -14.96 9.15 5.14
CA ALA A 59 -15.49 9.99 4.05
C ALA A 59 -14.98 9.49 2.69
N THR A 60 -13.67 9.24 2.56
CA THR A 60 -13.08 8.75 1.31
C THR A 60 -13.65 7.40 0.90
N VAL A 61 -13.84 6.48 1.86
CA VAL A 61 -14.44 5.17 1.57
C VAL A 61 -15.93 5.29 1.23
N ALA A 62 -16.66 6.20 1.87
CA ALA A 62 -18.07 6.49 1.53
C ALA A 62 -18.23 7.06 0.10
N ASP A 63 -17.19 7.72 -0.43
CA ASP A 63 -17.12 8.16 -1.83
C ASP A 63 -16.64 7.04 -2.80
N GLY A 64 -16.47 5.81 -2.30
CA GLY A 64 -16.02 4.65 -3.09
C GLY A 64 -14.50 4.51 -3.18
N GLY A 65 -13.72 5.32 -2.48
CA GLY A 65 -12.25 5.27 -2.44
C GLY A 65 -11.72 4.02 -1.73
N LYS A 66 -10.49 3.64 -2.06
CA LYS A 66 -9.80 2.45 -1.52
C LYS A 66 -8.66 2.87 -0.60
N VAL A 67 -8.64 2.29 0.58
CA VAL A 67 -7.57 2.48 1.58
C VAL A 67 -6.62 1.31 1.53
N MET A 68 -5.31 1.57 1.47
CA MET A 68 -4.27 0.54 1.53
C MET A 68 -3.55 0.60 2.87
N PHE A 69 -3.41 -0.55 3.52
CA PHE A 69 -2.71 -0.68 4.80
C PHE A 69 -1.25 -1.05 4.55
N VAL A 70 -0.33 -0.31 5.18
CA VAL A 70 1.11 -0.54 5.07
C VAL A 70 1.75 -0.60 6.44
N GLY A 71 2.47 -1.71 6.70
CA GLY A 71 3.23 -1.86 7.93
C GLY A 71 4.08 -3.13 7.85
N THR A 72 5.35 -2.97 7.49
CA THR A 72 6.27 -4.10 7.30
C THR A 72 7.10 -4.40 8.54
N LYS A 73 7.06 -3.53 9.57
CA LYS A 73 7.68 -3.73 10.87
C LYS A 73 7.17 -5.04 11.51
N ARG A 74 8.07 -5.83 12.08
CA ARG A 74 7.73 -7.15 12.64
C ARG A 74 6.52 -7.10 13.60
N ALA A 75 6.44 -6.05 14.42
CA ALA A 75 5.34 -5.86 15.36
C ALA A 75 4.00 -5.54 14.67
N ALA A 76 4.03 -4.95 13.47
CA ALA A 76 2.85 -4.52 12.73
C ALA A 76 2.26 -5.59 11.79
N ARG A 77 3.05 -6.56 11.35
CA ARG A 77 2.69 -7.50 10.28
C ARG A 77 1.37 -8.22 10.48
N GLU A 78 1.19 -8.77 11.66
CA GLU A 78 0.01 -9.58 11.98
C GLU A 78 -1.23 -8.71 12.14
N SER A 79 -1.11 -7.63 12.89
CA SER A 79 -2.21 -6.68 13.11
C SER A 79 -2.69 -6.05 11.78
N ILE A 80 -1.77 -5.59 10.94
CA ILE A 80 -2.09 -5.03 9.61
C ILE A 80 -2.79 -6.08 8.74
N ARG A 81 -2.26 -7.30 8.66
CA ARG A 81 -2.87 -8.38 7.89
C ARG A 81 -4.30 -8.68 8.33
N ASN A 82 -4.49 -8.89 9.65
CA ASN A 82 -5.78 -9.28 10.20
C ASN A 82 -6.83 -8.19 10.01
N HIS A 83 -6.51 -6.94 10.32
CA HIS A 83 -7.44 -5.83 10.24
C HIS A 83 -7.73 -5.40 8.80
N ALA A 84 -6.75 -5.42 7.91
CA ALA A 84 -6.96 -5.16 6.48
C ALA A 84 -7.82 -6.24 5.83
N THR A 85 -7.59 -7.52 6.15
CA THR A 85 -8.44 -8.63 5.69
C THR A 85 -9.86 -8.50 6.21
N ARG A 86 -10.05 -8.15 7.49
CA ARG A 86 -11.36 -7.87 8.09
C ARG A 86 -12.09 -6.74 7.37
N ALA A 87 -11.36 -5.70 7.00
CA ALA A 87 -11.90 -4.56 6.26
C ALA A 87 -12.08 -4.83 4.76
N GLY A 88 -11.56 -5.95 4.22
CA GLY A 88 -11.52 -6.21 2.78
C GLY A 88 -10.75 -5.12 2.02
N ALA A 89 -9.61 -4.70 2.57
CA ALA A 89 -8.73 -3.67 2.04
C ALA A 89 -7.38 -4.26 1.62
N PRO A 90 -6.74 -3.74 0.57
CA PRO A 90 -5.40 -4.16 0.18
C PRO A 90 -4.38 -3.80 1.28
N PHE A 91 -3.34 -4.63 1.42
CA PHE A 91 -2.32 -4.42 2.43
C PHE A 91 -0.93 -4.89 2.02
N VAL A 92 0.09 -4.32 2.65
CA VAL A 92 1.49 -4.74 2.56
C VAL A 92 2.02 -4.92 3.97
N SER A 93 2.30 -6.18 4.34
CA SER A 93 2.72 -6.53 5.71
C SER A 93 4.14 -7.10 5.81
N TYR A 94 4.82 -7.40 4.70
CA TYR A 94 6.12 -8.05 4.76
C TYR A 94 7.26 -7.15 4.29
N ARG A 95 7.19 -6.63 3.08
CA ARG A 95 8.19 -5.73 2.51
C ARG A 95 7.56 -4.87 1.42
N TRP A 96 7.77 -3.56 1.50
CA TRP A 96 7.44 -2.66 0.42
C TRP A 96 8.43 -2.84 -0.74
N LEU A 97 7.93 -3.12 -1.93
CA LEU A 97 8.74 -3.18 -3.13
C LEU A 97 8.81 -1.80 -3.76
N GLY A 98 10.03 -1.32 -4.05
CA GLY A 98 10.19 -0.03 -4.73
C GLY A 98 9.44 -0.01 -6.05
N GLY A 99 8.67 1.06 -6.29
CA GLY A 99 7.81 1.19 -7.47
C GLY A 99 6.44 0.53 -7.34
N MET A 100 6.01 0.16 -6.12
CA MET A 100 4.72 -0.51 -5.91
C MET A 100 3.53 0.35 -6.35
N LEU A 101 3.60 1.64 -6.15
CA LEU A 101 2.62 2.61 -6.64
C LEU A 101 3.08 3.27 -7.95
N THR A 102 4.30 3.78 -7.99
CA THR A 102 4.82 4.54 -9.13
C THR A 102 5.07 3.70 -10.38
N ASN A 103 5.33 2.41 -10.24
CA ASN A 103 5.48 1.45 -11.33
C ASN A 103 4.48 0.30 -11.20
N TYR A 104 3.23 0.63 -10.91
CA TYR A 104 2.15 -0.34 -10.68
C TYR A 104 1.97 -1.33 -11.84
N LYS A 105 2.23 -0.90 -13.09
CA LYS A 105 2.14 -1.77 -14.27
C LYS A 105 3.06 -3.00 -14.16
N THR A 106 4.28 -2.82 -13.70
CA THR A 106 5.25 -3.92 -13.50
C THR A 106 4.85 -4.80 -12.31
N ILE A 107 4.41 -4.18 -11.21
CA ILE A 107 3.92 -4.93 -10.04
C ILE A 107 2.73 -5.81 -10.42
N ARG A 108 1.79 -5.29 -11.22
CA ARG A 108 0.65 -6.07 -11.72
C ARG A 108 1.07 -7.29 -12.56
N GLN A 109 2.19 -7.21 -13.29
CA GLN A 109 2.74 -8.38 -13.99
C GLN A 109 3.24 -9.45 -13.00
N SER A 110 3.88 -9.03 -11.91
CA SER A 110 4.32 -9.93 -10.85
C SER A 110 3.13 -10.56 -10.10
N VAL A 111 2.06 -9.81 -9.88
CA VAL A 111 0.79 -10.35 -9.32
C VAL A 111 0.17 -11.37 -10.29
N LYS A 112 0.15 -11.10 -11.59
CA LYS A 112 -0.31 -12.08 -12.59
C LYS A 112 0.52 -13.36 -12.58
N ARG A 113 1.85 -13.24 -12.40
CA ARG A 113 2.73 -14.40 -12.28
C ARG A 113 2.39 -15.23 -11.04
N LEU A 114 2.14 -14.58 -9.89
CA LEU A 114 1.68 -15.24 -8.67
C LEU A 114 0.39 -16.02 -8.91
N LEU A 115 -0.64 -15.37 -9.47
CA LEU A 115 -1.93 -16.02 -9.79
C LEU A 115 -1.77 -17.19 -10.77
N THR A 116 -0.83 -17.10 -11.71
CA THR A 116 -0.54 -18.21 -12.64
C THR A 116 0.08 -19.39 -11.89
N LEU A 117 1.01 -19.13 -10.96
CA LEU A 117 1.62 -20.18 -10.13
C LEU A 117 0.60 -20.85 -9.20
N GLU A 118 -0.30 -20.08 -8.61
CA GLU A 118 -1.41 -20.61 -7.79
C GLU A 118 -2.31 -21.53 -8.59
N LYS A 119 -2.76 -21.09 -9.76
CA LYS A 119 -3.58 -21.93 -10.66
C LYS A 119 -2.86 -23.21 -11.08
N MET A 120 -1.56 -23.12 -11.43
CA MET A 120 -0.76 -24.30 -11.74
C MET A 120 -0.69 -25.27 -10.56
N ALA A 121 -0.58 -24.76 -9.33
CA ALA A 121 -0.55 -25.59 -8.13
C ALA A 121 -1.91 -26.29 -7.88
N GLU A 122 -3.03 -25.60 -8.12
CA GLU A 122 -4.40 -26.13 -7.93
C GLU A 122 -4.81 -27.13 -9.03
N GLU A 123 -4.47 -26.86 -10.28
CA GLU A 123 -4.85 -27.65 -11.44
C GLU A 123 -3.97 -28.90 -11.66
N GLY A 124 -3.01 -29.16 -10.76
CA GLY A 124 -2.08 -30.27 -10.92
C GLY A 124 -1.04 -30.06 -12.03
N GLY A 125 -0.87 -28.82 -12.50
CA GLY A 125 0.03 -28.43 -13.59
C GLY A 125 1.53 -28.64 -13.35
N PHE A 126 1.89 -29.32 -12.27
CA PHE A 126 3.25 -29.79 -12.00
C PHE A 126 3.49 -31.22 -12.55
N GLU A 127 2.51 -31.84 -13.20
CA GLU A 127 2.69 -33.11 -13.87
C GLU A 127 3.72 -33.00 -15.01
N GLY A 128 4.73 -33.86 -14.98
CA GLY A 128 5.83 -33.84 -15.97
C GLY A 128 7.04 -32.98 -15.59
N LEU A 129 6.97 -32.21 -14.51
CA LEU A 129 8.12 -31.45 -14.00
C LEU A 129 8.99 -32.28 -13.05
N THR A 130 10.28 -32.01 -13.02
CA THR A 130 11.19 -32.62 -12.05
C THR A 130 10.94 -32.08 -10.64
N LYS A 131 11.23 -32.88 -9.59
CA LYS A 131 11.10 -32.45 -8.19
C LYS A 131 11.86 -31.16 -7.88
N LYS A 132 12.98 -30.91 -8.56
CA LYS A 132 13.78 -29.69 -8.39
C LYS A 132 13.06 -28.47 -8.93
N GLU A 133 12.41 -28.59 -10.08
CA GLU A 133 11.64 -27.50 -10.71
C GLU A 133 10.40 -27.17 -9.87
N ILE A 134 9.66 -28.19 -9.41
CA ILE A 134 8.51 -28.00 -8.52
C ILE A 134 8.91 -27.23 -7.27
N LEU A 135 10.01 -27.63 -6.62
CA LEU A 135 10.52 -26.92 -5.43
C LEU A 135 10.95 -25.48 -5.76
N GLY A 136 11.49 -25.25 -6.97
CA GLY A 136 11.84 -23.91 -7.44
C GLY A 136 10.60 -23.02 -7.59
N LEU A 137 9.54 -23.52 -8.23
CA LEU A 137 8.27 -22.80 -8.43
C LEU A 137 7.55 -22.55 -7.09
N SER A 138 7.53 -23.53 -6.19
CA SER A 138 6.95 -23.37 -4.85
C SER A 138 7.65 -22.26 -4.05
N ARG A 139 8.99 -22.21 -4.08
CA ARG A 139 9.74 -21.13 -3.42
C ARG A 139 9.50 -19.76 -4.07
N GLU A 140 9.33 -19.71 -5.39
CA GLU A 140 8.96 -18.48 -6.11
C GLU A 140 7.56 -18.02 -5.68
N GLN A 141 6.59 -18.93 -5.64
CA GLN A 141 5.23 -18.66 -5.17
C GLN A 141 5.23 -18.12 -3.75
N ASP A 142 5.88 -18.80 -2.80
CA ASP A 142 5.99 -18.36 -1.40
C ASP A 142 6.59 -16.95 -1.27
N LYS A 143 7.62 -16.66 -2.07
CA LYS A 143 8.27 -15.35 -2.07
C LYS A 143 7.33 -14.25 -2.58
N LEU A 144 6.63 -14.51 -3.67
CA LEU A 144 5.65 -13.57 -4.25
C LEU A 144 4.45 -13.39 -3.32
N GLU A 145 3.92 -14.47 -2.76
CA GLU A 145 2.79 -14.44 -1.83
C GLU A 145 3.08 -13.57 -0.60
N ARG A 146 4.26 -13.71 0.01
CA ARG A 146 4.67 -12.90 1.17
C ARG A 146 4.70 -11.41 0.88
N SER A 147 5.10 -11.02 -0.34
CA SER A 147 5.27 -9.59 -0.70
C SER A 147 4.08 -8.98 -1.41
N LEU A 148 3.33 -9.76 -2.18
CA LEU A 148 2.25 -9.27 -3.05
C LEU A 148 0.88 -9.86 -2.70
N GLY A 149 0.80 -10.83 -1.79
CA GLY A 149 -0.44 -11.52 -1.44
C GLY A 149 -1.56 -10.57 -1.02
N GLY A 150 -1.24 -9.53 -0.27
CA GLY A 150 -2.24 -8.56 0.19
C GLY A 150 -2.74 -7.57 -0.88
N ILE A 151 -2.15 -7.57 -2.07
CA ILE A 151 -2.56 -6.69 -3.18
C ILE A 151 -3.08 -7.45 -4.40
N LYS A 152 -3.35 -8.75 -4.27
CA LYS A 152 -3.84 -9.60 -5.37
C LYS A 152 -5.10 -9.04 -6.03
N ASP A 153 -6.06 -8.62 -5.21
CA ASP A 153 -7.40 -8.19 -5.64
C ASP A 153 -7.45 -6.68 -5.97
N MET A 154 -6.31 -6.01 -5.93
CA MET A 154 -6.25 -4.58 -6.20
C MET A 154 -6.41 -4.30 -7.70
N THR A 155 -7.49 -3.62 -8.07
CA THR A 155 -7.82 -3.30 -9.47
C THR A 155 -7.15 -2.01 -9.98
N GLY A 156 -6.74 -1.11 -9.08
CA GLY A 156 -6.15 0.20 -9.38
C GLY A 156 -5.25 0.68 -8.25
N LEU A 157 -4.80 1.93 -8.33
CA LEU A 157 -4.08 2.58 -7.23
C LEU A 157 -5.02 2.83 -6.06
N PRO A 158 -4.53 2.85 -4.81
CA PRO A 158 -5.31 3.26 -3.65
C PRO A 158 -5.52 4.78 -3.63
N ASP A 159 -6.62 5.22 -3.03
CA ASP A 159 -6.95 6.63 -2.86
C ASP A 159 -6.40 7.19 -1.54
N VAL A 160 -6.14 6.34 -0.55
CA VAL A 160 -5.52 6.69 0.73
C VAL A 160 -4.52 5.61 1.14
N LEU A 161 -3.40 6.04 1.70
CA LEU A 161 -2.40 5.15 2.28
C LEU A 161 -2.42 5.28 3.81
N PHE A 162 -2.63 4.18 4.52
CA PHE A 162 -2.44 4.12 5.97
C PHE A 162 -1.11 3.45 6.28
N VAL A 163 -0.21 4.17 6.96
CA VAL A 163 1.18 3.74 7.21
C VAL A 163 1.44 3.62 8.71
N VAL A 164 2.07 2.53 9.12
CA VAL A 164 2.60 2.36 10.48
C VAL A 164 4.12 2.40 10.40
N ASP A 165 4.73 3.33 11.13
CA ASP A 165 6.17 3.64 11.11
C ASP A 165 6.64 4.28 9.79
N VAL A 166 6.75 5.60 9.82
CA VAL A 166 7.08 6.42 8.63
C VAL A 166 8.53 6.26 8.21
N ASP A 167 9.46 6.11 9.16
CA ASP A 167 10.89 5.98 8.86
C ASP A 167 11.17 4.63 8.18
N HIS A 168 10.48 3.58 8.61
CA HIS A 168 10.62 2.26 8.02
C HIS A 168 9.99 2.18 6.63
N GLU A 169 8.88 2.87 6.41
CA GLU A 169 8.11 2.88 5.16
C GLU A 169 8.33 4.15 4.31
N ASP A 170 9.47 4.82 4.47
CA ASP A 170 9.82 6.06 3.78
C ASP A 170 9.65 5.97 2.24
N ILE A 171 9.95 4.80 1.64
CA ILE A 171 9.76 4.59 0.21
C ILE A 171 8.27 4.67 -0.15
N ALA A 172 7.39 4.08 0.66
CA ALA A 172 5.95 4.11 0.43
C ALA A 172 5.41 5.53 0.51
N VAL A 173 5.80 6.29 1.52
CA VAL A 173 5.40 7.68 1.72
C VAL A 173 5.89 8.57 0.56
N ARG A 174 7.14 8.41 0.12
CA ARG A 174 7.66 9.15 -1.06
C ARG A 174 6.92 8.82 -2.35
N GLU A 175 6.56 7.56 -2.56
CA GLU A 175 5.79 7.16 -3.74
C GLU A 175 4.37 7.73 -3.70
N ALA A 176 3.69 7.67 -2.55
CA ALA A 176 2.37 8.25 -2.37
C ALA A 176 2.36 9.75 -2.65
N ARG A 177 3.32 10.49 -2.08
CA ARG A 177 3.49 11.94 -2.34
C ARG A 177 3.72 12.26 -3.81
N LYS A 178 4.52 11.45 -4.50
CA LYS A 178 4.79 11.64 -5.93
C LYS A 178 3.52 11.49 -6.78
N LEU A 179 2.57 10.68 -6.34
CA LEU A 179 1.31 10.43 -7.03
C LEU A 179 0.16 11.30 -6.50
N GLY A 180 0.40 12.11 -5.46
CA GLY A 180 -0.64 12.92 -4.82
C GLY A 180 -1.67 12.11 -4.04
N ILE A 181 -1.29 10.91 -3.57
CA ILE A 181 -2.14 10.07 -2.72
C ILE A 181 -1.97 10.53 -1.27
N PRO A 182 -3.05 10.92 -0.58
CA PRO A 182 -3.00 11.33 0.81
C PRO A 182 -2.54 10.21 1.72
N VAL A 183 -1.69 10.57 2.69
CA VAL A 183 -1.08 9.65 3.64
C VAL A 183 -1.60 9.91 5.04
N VAL A 184 -2.17 8.89 5.65
CA VAL A 184 -2.50 8.81 7.07
C VAL A 184 -1.42 7.96 7.74
N ALA A 185 -0.71 8.48 8.73
CA ALA A 185 0.39 7.72 9.32
C ALA A 185 0.44 7.81 10.85
N VAL A 186 0.83 6.70 11.45
CA VAL A 186 1.27 6.67 12.86
C VAL A 186 2.72 7.16 12.89
N VAL A 187 2.96 8.21 13.69
CA VAL A 187 4.25 8.89 13.78
C VAL A 187 4.72 8.87 15.22
N ASP A 188 5.84 8.22 15.47
CA ASP A 188 6.50 8.24 16.78
C ASP A 188 7.47 9.45 16.90
N THR A 189 8.04 9.64 18.07
CA THR A 189 8.89 10.76 18.42
C THR A 189 10.21 10.84 17.66
N ASN A 190 10.69 9.74 17.04
CA ASN A 190 11.89 9.67 16.20
C ASN A 190 11.62 10.05 14.74
N CYS A 191 10.37 9.90 14.27
CA CYS A 191 10.00 10.05 12.88
C CYS A 191 9.78 11.52 12.49
N SER A 192 9.91 11.84 11.19
CA SER A 192 9.55 13.15 10.66
C SER A 192 8.07 13.15 10.23
N PRO A 193 7.28 14.15 10.66
CA PRO A 193 5.90 14.30 10.21
C PRO A 193 5.78 14.87 8.78
N ASP A 194 6.90 15.12 8.10
CA ASP A 194 6.90 15.77 6.80
C ASP A 194 6.27 14.91 5.70
N GLY A 195 5.30 15.47 5.02
CA GLY A 195 4.64 14.83 3.88
C GLY A 195 3.59 13.81 4.25
N ILE A 196 3.07 13.93 5.46
CA ILE A 196 1.92 13.19 5.96
C ILE A 196 0.77 14.17 6.07
N ASP A 197 -0.37 13.82 5.51
CA ASP A 197 -1.55 14.68 5.52
C ASP A 197 -2.30 14.58 6.83
N TYR A 198 -2.40 13.36 7.39
CA TYR A 198 -3.05 13.10 8.68
C TYR A 198 -2.11 12.34 9.59
N ILE A 199 -1.62 13.04 10.62
CA ILE A 199 -0.66 12.51 11.59
C ILE A 199 -1.42 11.94 12.77
N ILE A 200 -1.08 10.71 13.16
CA ILE A 200 -1.51 10.09 14.42
C ILE A 200 -0.27 9.94 15.30
N PRO A 201 0.00 10.89 16.22
CA PRO A 201 1.14 10.78 17.10
C PRO A 201 0.96 9.60 18.06
N GLY A 202 1.90 8.65 18.04
CA GLY A 202 1.77 7.48 18.88
C GLY A 202 2.89 6.46 18.68
N ASN A 203 2.92 5.47 19.54
CA ASN A 203 3.90 4.40 19.58
C ASN A 203 3.73 3.45 18.38
N ASP A 204 4.79 3.24 17.64
CA ASP A 204 4.85 2.34 16.50
C ASP A 204 5.58 1.01 16.76
N ASP A 205 6.08 0.79 18.00
CA ASP A 205 6.78 -0.43 18.42
C ASP A 205 5.87 -1.43 19.15
N ALA A 206 4.91 -0.93 19.94
CA ALA A 206 4.07 -1.77 20.76
C ALA A 206 2.98 -2.46 19.93
N MET A 207 2.97 -3.79 19.92
CA MET A 207 1.96 -4.58 19.18
C MET A 207 0.53 -4.19 19.53
N ARG A 208 0.24 -3.92 20.82
CA ARG A 208 -1.10 -3.50 21.29
C ARG A 208 -1.50 -2.12 20.76
N ALA A 209 -0.54 -1.19 20.65
CA ALA A 209 -0.80 0.14 20.11
C ALA A 209 -1.08 0.05 18.60
N ILE A 210 -0.28 -0.72 17.87
CA ILE A 210 -0.46 -0.96 16.43
C ILE A 210 -1.80 -1.65 16.16
N GLU A 211 -2.16 -2.64 16.96
CA GLU A 211 -3.46 -3.32 16.86
C GLU A 211 -4.62 -2.35 17.05
N LEU A 212 -4.53 -1.45 18.04
CA LEU A 212 -5.53 -0.42 18.28
C LEU A 212 -5.70 0.49 17.06
N TYR A 213 -4.60 1.01 16.48
CA TYR A 213 -4.67 1.86 15.29
C TYR A 213 -5.24 1.13 14.08
N ALA A 214 -4.75 -0.09 13.82
CA ALA A 214 -5.24 -0.89 12.71
C ALA A 214 -6.73 -1.23 12.87
N ALA A 215 -7.19 -1.51 14.10
CA ALA A 215 -8.60 -1.72 14.41
C ALA A 215 -9.44 -0.47 14.14
N MET A 216 -8.99 0.71 14.64
CA MET A 216 -9.68 1.99 14.41
C MET A 216 -9.85 2.29 12.93
N VAL A 217 -8.78 2.14 12.16
CA VAL A 217 -8.81 2.41 10.71
C VAL A 217 -9.69 1.39 9.99
N ALA A 218 -9.62 0.11 10.35
CA ALA A 218 -10.47 -0.91 9.77
C ALA A 218 -11.96 -0.66 10.08
N ASP A 219 -12.29 -0.23 11.28
CA ASP A 219 -13.66 0.13 11.66
C ASP A 219 -14.14 1.37 10.88
N ALA A 220 -13.27 2.37 10.67
CA ALA A 220 -13.58 3.52 9.85
C ALA A 220 -13.86 3.12 8.38
N VAL A 221 -13.09 2.17 7.83
CA VAL A 221 -13.32 1.61 6.49
C VAL A 221 -14.64 0.85 6.42
N LEU A 222 -14.96 0.02 7.40
CA LEU A 222 -16.23 -0.72 7.45
C LEU A 222 -17.43 0.22 7.58
N ASP A 223 -17.33 1.24 8.44
CA ASP A 223 -18.35 2.28 8.57
C ASP A 223 -18.56 3.09 7.27
N GLY A 224 -17.46 3.39 6.56
CA GLY A 224 -17.51 4.04 5.25
C GLY A 224 -18.22 3.15 4.22
N LYS A 225 -17.85 1.87 4.15
CA LYS A 225 -18.52 0.89 3.28
C LYS A 225 -20.01 0.72 3.59
N ALA A 226 -20.39 0.70 4.86
CA ALA A 226 -21.79 0.63 5.28
C ALA A 226 -22.59 1.90 4.93
N SER A 227 -21.90 3.03 4.71
CA SER A 227 -22.51 4.31 4.30
C SER A 227 -22.65 4.45 2.78
N LEU A 228 -22.01 3.55 2.01
CA LEU A 228 -22.25 3.50 0.56
C LEU A 228 -23.73 3.17 0.34
N PRO A 229 -24.46 3.96 -0.48
CA PRO A 229 -25.80 3.54 -0.89
C PRO A 229 -25.62 2.19 -1.58
N GLU A 230 -26.34 1.19 -1.10
CA GLU A 230 -26.50 -0.08 -1.82
C GLU A 230 -27.08 0.29 -3.18
N VAL A 231 -26.21 0.55 -4.15
CA VAL A 231 -26.63 0.51 -5.54
C VAL A 231 -27.05 -0.94 -5.70
N ALA A 232 -28.37 -1.16 -5.60
CA ALA A 232 -28.94 -2.43 -6.00
C ALA A 232 -28.27 -2.73 -7.34
N LEU A 233 -27.39 -3.72 -7.34
CA LEU A 233 -26.93 -4.37 -8.56
C LEU A 233 -28.25 -4.92 -9.13
N GLY A 234 -28.94 -4.06 -9.90
CA GLY A 234 -29.97 -4.51 -10.79
C GLY A 234 -29.31 -5.65 -11.53
N GLU A 235 -29.93 -6.82 -11.44
CA GLU A 235 -29.58 -7.96 -12.24
C GLU A 235 -29.25 -7.38 -13.62
N ASP A 236 -27.96 -7.35 -13.95
CA ASP A 236 -27.53 -7.06 -15.31
C ASP A 236 -28.20 -8.15 -16.14
N GLU A 237 -29.33 -7.78 -16.71
CA GLU A 237 -30.03 -8.58 -17.69
C GLU A 237 -29.00 -8.74 -18.83
N PHE A 238 -28.27 -9.84 -18.78
CA PHE A 238 -27.33 -10.24 -19.83
C PHE A 238 -28.14 -10.30 -21.11
N VAL A 239 -28.10 -9.22 -21.88
CA VAL A 239 -28.69 -9.18 -23.21
C VAL A 239 -27.75 -9.95 -24.11
N GLU A 240 -28.06 -11.24 -24.35
CA GLU A 240 -27.39 -12.02 -25.38
C GLU A 240 -27.64 -11.36 -26.72
N LEU A 241 -26.58 -10.83 -27.31
CA LEU A 241 -26.55 -10.36 -28.68
C LEU A 241 -26.28 -11.57 -29.59
N ASP A 242 -27.07 -11.73 -30.63
CA ASP A 242 -26.79 -12.68 -31.71
C ASP A 242 -25.53 -12.21 -32.49
N GLU A 243 -24.90 -13.13 -33.22
CA GLU A 243 -23.71 -12.88 -34.06
C GLU A 243 -23.87 -11.75 -35.08
N GLU A 244 -25.09 -11.24 -35.27
CA GLU A 244 -25.43 -10.09 -36.12
C GLU A 244 -25.72 -8.79 -35.32
N GLY A 245 -25.52 -8.78 -34.01
CA GLY A 245 -25.64 -7.56 -33.17
C GLY A 245 -27.10 -7.15 -32.84
N ASN A 246 -28.08 -8.03 -32.96
CA ASN A 246 -29.47 -7.75 -32.61
C ASN A 246 -29.88 -8.41 -31.29
N VAL A 247 -30.64 -7.66 -30.47
CA VAL A 247 -31.18 -8.12 -29.16
C VAL A 247 -32.22 -9.21 -29.35
N LYS A 248 -31.98 -10.44 -28.84
CA LYS A 248 -32.95 -11.50 -28.76
C LYS A 248 -34.10 -11.13 -27.82
N LYS A 249 -35.28 -10.83 -28.36
CA LYS A 249 -36.50 -10.66 -27.58
C LYS A 249 -37.03 -12.02 -27.13
N SER A 250 -36.93 -12.34 -25.87
CA SER A 250 -37.66 -13.48 -25.31
C SER A 250 -39.17 -13.15 -25.22
N SER A 251 -39.97 -13.94 -25.88
CA SER A 251 -41.43 -13.84 -25.87
C SER A 251 -42.01 -14.40 -24.56
N GLY A 252 -42.58 -13.54 -23.74
CA GLY A 252 -43.21 -13.93 -22.46
C GLY A 252 -44.27 -12.95 -21.95
N ARG A 253 -45.49 -13.11 -22.49
CA ARG A 253 -46.80 -12.86 -21.86
C ARG A 253 -47.25 -11.42 -21.49
N LYS A 254 -48.19 -10.97 -22.32
CA LYS A 254 -49.11 -9.84 -22.20
C LYS A 254 -49.63 -9.52 -20.77
N LYS A 255 -49.65 -8.22 -20.41
CA LYS A 255 -50.86 -7.57 -19.90
C LYS A 255 -50.94 -6.08 -20.26
N LYS A 256 -52.15 -5.67 -20.66
CA LYS A 256 -52.66 -4.45 -21.24
C LYS A 256 -52.49 -3.19 -20.38
N GLY A 257 -52.41 -2.03 -21.06
CA GLY A 257 -52.97 -0.76 -20.53
C GLY A 257 -52.27 0.49 -21.04
N ALA A 258 -52.57 0.95 -22.22
CA ALA A 258 -53.07 2.25 -22.71
C ALA A 258 -52.45 3.56 -22.14
N LYS A 259 -51.86 4.42 -22.94
CA LYS A 259 -52.37 5.55 -23.70
C LYS A 259 -51.26 6.48 -24.24
N LYS A 260 -51.32 6.67 -25.53
CA LYS A 260 -50.95 7.74 -26.44
C LYS A 260 -50.51 9.09 -25.83
N ALA A 261 -49.40 9.62 -26.37
CA ALA A 261 -49.38 10.96 -26.97
C ALA A 261 -48.19 11.08 -27.95
N THR A 262 -48.53 11.45 -29.15
CA THR A 262 -47.73 11.77 -30.33
C THR A 262 -47.14 13.17 -30.22
N VAL A 263 -45.96 13.43 -30.82
CA VAL A 263 -45.68 14.55 -31.76
C VAL A 263 -44.26 14.41 -32.34
N LYS A 264 -44.14 14.04 -33.55
CA LYS A 264 -43.64 14.59 -34.84
C LYS A 264 -42.32 15.38 -34.82
N LYS A 265 -41.36 14.76 -35.57
CA LYS A 265 -40.60 15.19 -36.78
C LYS A 265 -39.74 16.47 -36.74
N LYS A 266 -38.46 16.31 -37.09
CA LYS A 266 -37.85 16.66 -38.40
C LYS A 266 -36.34 16.46 -38.39
N ALA A 267 -35.81 15.69 -39.34
CA ALA A 267 -34.49 15.82 -39.93
C ALA A 267 -34.57 16.79 -41.13
N PRO A 268 -33.52 17.22 -41.85
CA PRO A 268 -32.43 16.43 -42.38
C PRO A 268 -31.06 17.14 -42.52
N ALA A 269 -30.06 16.29 -42.76
CA ALA A 269 -28.82 16.34 -43.54
C ALA A 269 -28.33 17.64 -44.19
N LYS A 270 -26.98 17.84 -44.15
CA LYS A 270 -26.19 18.11 -45.37
C LYS A 270 -24.71 17.71 -45.20
N LYS A 271 -24.28 16.92 -46.15
CA LYS A 271 -22.87 16.61 -46.51
C LYS A 271 -22.21 17.88 -47.05
N VAL A 272 -20.90 18.08 -46.76
CA VAL A 272 -19.97 18.69 -47.72
C VAL A 272 -18.64 17.94 -47.65
N LYS A 273 -18.17 17.60 -48.82
CA LYS A 273 -16.95 16.87 -49.16
C LYS A 273 -15.77 17.84 -49.39
N ALA A 274 -14.57 17.27 -49.21
CA ALA A 274 -13.32 17.51 -49.93
C ALA A 274 -12.53 18.76 -49.54
N LYS A 275 -11.21 18.70 -49.31
CA LYS A 275 -10.19 18.40 -50.35
C LYS A 275 -8.82 18.27 -49.68
N ALA A 276 -8.02 17.38 -50.19
CA ALA A 276 -6.62 17.20 -49.87
C ALA A 276 -5.78 18.33 -50.47
N GLU A 277 -4.68 18.67 -49.81
CA GLU A 277 -3.50 19.22 -50.52
C GLU A 277 -2.24 18.95 -49.69
N GLU A 278 -1.33 18.41 -50.33
CA GLU A 278 0.02 17.96 -50.34
C GLU A 278 1.04 18.79 -49.57
N ALA A 279 2.09 18.04 -49.25
CA ALA A 279 3.36 18.37 -48.58
C ALA A 279 4.20 19.45 -49.34
N PRO A 280 5.35 19.92 -48.77
CA PRO A 280 6.57 19.11 -48.94
C PRO A 280 7.56 19.03 -47.76
N ALA A 281 8.40 18.04 -47.90
CA ALA A 281 9.56 17.72 -47.07
C ALA A 281 10.69 18.75 -47.24
N GLU A 282 11.40 19.03 -46.16
CA GLU A 282 12.75 19.59 -46.28
C GLU A 282 13.71 18.89 -45.30
N LYS A 283 14.84 18.49 -45.89
CA LYS A 283 15.96 17.79 -45.28
C LYS A 283 16.90 18.78 -44.56
N ALA A 284 17.38 18.39 -43.41
CA ALA A 284 18.69 18.84 -42.90
C ALA A 284 19.23 17.76 -41.95
N LYS A 285 20.17 17.07 -42.39
CA LYS A 285 21.63 16.99 -42.19
C LYS A 285 22.05 16.66 -40.80
N ALA A 286 22.62 15.45 -40.72
CA ALA A 286 23.44 14.91 -39.65
C ALA A 286 24.70 15.79 -39.43
N GLU A 287 25.09 15.95 -38.18
CA GLU A 287 26.42 16.39 -37.77
C GLU A 287 26.91 15.52 -36.62
N GLU A 288 28.03 14.91 -36.88
CA GLU A 288 28.77 13.99 -36.03
C GLU A 288 29.39 14.74 -34.84
N ALA A 289 29.43 14.12 -33.67
CA ALA A 289 30.27 14.53 -32.57
C ALA A 289 31.31 13.43 -32.23
N PRO A 290 32.56 13.79 -31.96
CA PRO A 290 33.61 12.79 -31.73
C PRO A 290 33.70 12.33 -30.28
N ALA A 291 34.03 11.05 -30.13
CA ALA A 291 34.35 10.37 -28.93
C ALA A 291 35.67 10.90 -28.31
N GLU A 292 35.65 11.21 -27.02
CA GLU A 292 36.85 11.43 -26.25
C GLU A 292 37.03 10.32 -25.20
N LYS A 293 38.16 9.64 -25.30
CA LYS A 293 38.64 8.58 -24.42
C LYS A 293 39.18 9.22 -23.12
N ALA A 294 38.69 8.82 -21.98
CA ALA A 294 39.37 9.03 -20.72
C ALA A 294 39.87 7.71 -20.13
N LYS A 295 41.13 7.72 -19.82
CA LYS A 295 41.99 6.64 -19.32
C LYS A 295 41.55 6.13 -17.96
N ALA A 296 41.68 4.81 -17.79
CA ALA A 296 41.77 4.15 -16.51
C ALA A 296 43.08 4.57 -15.78
N GLU A 297 42.96 4.90 -14.52
CA GLU A 297 44.08 5.07 -13.61
C GLU A 297 43.92 4.10 -12.45
N GLU A 298 44.85 3.17 -12.39
CA GLU A 298 45.03 2.16 -11.33
C GLU A 298 45.44 2.84 -10.02
N ALA A 299 44.87 2.43 -8.92
CA ALA A 299 45.39 2.73 -7.56
C ALA A 299 45.82 1.41 -6.89
N PRO A 300 46.97 1.40 -6.19
CA PRO A 300 47.59 0.17 -5.70
C PRO A 300 46.98 -0.31 -4.36
N ALA A 301 46.97 -1.63 -4.22
CA ALA A 301 46.66 -2.34 -3.00
C ALA A 301 47.72 -2.08 -1.92
N GLU A 302 47.29 -1.76 -0.72
CA GLU A 302 48.11 -1.69 0.49
C GLU A 302 47.75 -2.85 1.40
N GLU A 303 48.71 -3.76 1.57
CA GLU A 303 48.68 -4.88 2.52
C GLU A 303 48.77 -4.34 3.95
N ALA A 304 47.80 -4.71 4.79
CA ALA A 304 47.92 -4.55 6.24
C ALA A 304 48.06 -5.91 6.91
N LYS A 305 49.22 -6.11 7.50
CA LYS A 305 49.70 -7.26 8.28
C LYS A 305 48.78 -7.54 9.49
N ALA A 306 48.50 -8.82 9.67
CA ALA A 306 48.01 -9.38 10.92
C ALA A 306 49.08 -9.23 12.02
N GLU A 307 48.68 -8.72 13.17
CA GLU A 307 49.50 -8.73 14.40
C GLU A 307 48.78 -9.60 15.45
N GLU A 308 49.42 -10.71 15.78
CA GLU A 308 49.08 -11.66 16.84
C GLU A 308 49.19 -10.98 18.21
N ALA A 309 48.23 -11.16 19.09
CA ALA A 309 48.35 -10.89 20.51
C ALA A 309 48.34 -12.19 21.32
N PRO A 310 49.21 -12.36 22.33
CA PRO A 310 49.41 -13.60 23.03
C PRO A 310 48.38 -13.82 24.16
N ALA A 311 48.08 -15.12 24.34
CA ALA A 311 47.29 -15.64 25.44
C ALA A 311 48.02 -15.46 26.78
N GLU A 312 47.32 -14.96 27.80
CA GLU A 312 47.79 -14.95 29.20
C GLU A 312 46.85 -15.82 30.04
N GLU A 313 47.44 -16.89 30.58
CA GLU A 313 46.87 -17.81 31.55
C GLU A 313 46.63 -17.09 32.89
N ALA A 314 45.45 -17.20 33.44
CA ALA A 314 45.23 -16.89 34.86
C ALA A 314 44.62 -18.06 35.60
N LYS A 315 45.39 -18.51 36.55
CA LYS A 315 45.22 -19.59 37.51
C LYS A 315 43.96 -19.47 38.37
N ALA A 316 43.46 -20.66 38.68
CA ALA A 316 42.53 -20.93 39.76
C ALA A 316 42.97 -20.37 41.11
N GLY A 317 42.04 -19.86 41.87
CA GLY A 317 42.12 -19.47 43.26
C GLY A 317 40.86 -19.92 44.01
N GLU A 318 41.10 -20.83 44.93
CA GLU A 318 40.21 -21.51 45.88
C GLU A 318 39.39 -20.55 46.76
N ALA A 319 38.20 -21.02 47.11
CA ALA A 319 37.41 -20.48 48.24
C ALA A 319 38.02 -20.89 49.58
N PRO A 320 37.69 -20.19 50.69
CA PRO A 320 37.08 -20.93 51.77
C PRO A 320 35.82 -20.25 52.35
N ALA A 321 35.04 -21.11 52.99
CA ALA A 321 33.86 -20.88 53.76
C ALA A 321 34.12 -20.08 55.05
N GLU A 322 33.14 -19.19 55.42
CA GLU A 322 32.48 -19.12 56.72
C GLU A 322 31.13 -18.41 56.55
#